data_24b1d95f016a6abad4b1d653f7fccc39
#
_entry.id   24b1d95f016a6abad4b1d653f7fccc39
#
_cell.length_a   1.000
_cell.length_b   1.000
_cell.length_c   1.000
_cell.angle_alpha   90.00
_cell.angle_beta   90.00
_cell.angle_gamma   90.00
#
_symmetry.space_group_name_H-M   'P 1'
#
loop_
_entity.id
_entity.type
_entity.pdbx_description
1 polymer ?
#
loop_
_entity_poly.entity_id
_entity_poly.type
_entity_poly.pdbx_seq_one_letter_code
_entity_poly.pdbx_strand_id
1 'polypeptide(L)'
;MTNRGHHVIHYGTEGSNPHCSEHVTVLSNKVWTEVYGDHKHKENFFSYDIEDKAYKTFYKNAIEEIKERKKKNDFILPFWGYGVKPICEAHKEDMIVVEPGIGYGSGSWCQFRVFESYAIMHAFIGLDKVKFAGKINWYDVVIPNYFDLNDFDFCEEKKDYMLFLGRVFDGKGINIAVDMCNRIGVKLKVAGQLAEEYAHWADGKTPENVEYMGYAGVEERNKLMREAKAIICPSTFLEPFAGVQVEAMLCGTPVISSDWGAFSEVNIEGKTGYRCRTMGDFVSAGRKCLDLQIKYKECRLRGEEYSLENVSSQYERYFKDVRNVYVGEGWYTHYE
;
A
#
# COMPACT_ATOMS: atom_id res chain seq x y z
N MET A 1 -6.30 6.52 14.61
CA MET A 1 -5.99 7.66 15.54
C MET A 1 -7.23 8.15 16.25
N THR A 2 -8.37 8.40 15.59
CA THR A 2 -9.63 8.87 16.24
C THR A 2 -10.06 7.95 17.39
N ASN A 3 -10.08 6.63 17.21
CA ASN A 3 -10.39 5.65 18.27
C ASN A 3 -9.40 5.65 19.44
N ARG A 4 -8.23 6.25 19.28
CA ARG A 4 -7.21 6.42 20.32
C ARG A 4 -7.27 7.79 21.00
N GLY A 5 -8.33 8.55 20.75
CA GLY A 5 -8.62 9.85 21.40
C GLY A 5 -7.94 11.06 20.75
N HIS A 6 -7.36 10.91 19.56
CA HIS A 6 -6.81 12.05 18.83
C HIS A 6 -7.90 12.76 18.04
N HIS A 7 -7.85 14.09 18.01
CA HIS A 7 -8.71 14.89 17.14
C HIS A 7 -8.11 14.88 15.72
N VAL A 8 -8.82 14.30 14.78
CA VAL A 8 -8.38 14.10 13.40
C VAL A 8 -9.29 14.88 12.46
N ILE A 9 -8.74 15.80 11.70
CA ILE A 9 -9.46 16.55 10.67
C ILE A 9 -8.99 16.03 9.30
N HIS A 10 -9.94 15.59 8.49
CA HIS A 10 -9.67 15.16 7.12
C HIS A 10 -10.09 16.23 6.13
N TYR A 11 -9.14 16.70 5.33
CA TYR A 11 -9.39 17.62 4.22
C TYR A 11 -9.39 16.81 2.91
N GLY A 12 -10.53 16.76 2.24
CA GLY A 12 -10.70 15.87 1.09
C GLY A 12 -11.76 16.32 0.11
N THR A 13 -12.06 15.43 -0.84
CA THR A 13 -13.10 15.63 -1.84
C THR A 13 -14.49 15.45 -1.25
N GLU A 14 -15.48 16.12 -1.87
CA GLU A 14 -16.89 15.95 -1.53
C GLU A 14 -17.31 14.47 -1.64
N GLY A 15 -18.09 14.01 -0.65
CA GLY A 15 -18.54 12.62 -0.57
C GLY A 15 -17.55 11.65 0.08
N SER A 16 -16.32 12.09 0.43
CA SER A 16 -15.41 11.28 1.26
C SER A 16 -16.02 11.08 2.65
N ASN A 17 -15.92 9.84 3.15
CA ASN A 17 -16.44 9.49 4.48
C ASN A 17 -15.41 8.72 5.32
N PRO A 18 -14.24 9.30 5.61
CA PRO A 18 -13.26 8.65 6.47
C PRO A 18 -13.72 8.68 7.95
N HIS A 19 -13.24 7.72 8.72
CA HIS A 19 -13.44 7.74 10.17
C HIS A 19 -12.52 8.79 10.81
N CYS A 20 -13.03 9.99 10.99
CA CYS A 20 -12.32 11.15 11.55
C CYS A 20 -13.23 11.95 12.49
N SER A 21 -12.66 12.93 13.20
CA SER A 21 -13.41 13.82 14.07
C SER A 21 -14.18 14.89 13.29
N GLU A 22 -13.60 15.34 12.16
CA GLU A 22 -14.20 16.33 11.27
C GLU A 22 -13.74 16.05 9.83
N HIS A 23 -14.68 16.06 8.87
CA HIS A 23 -14.37 16.07 7.44
C HIS A 23 -14.64 17.45 6.87
N VAL A 24 -13.64 18.02 6.20
CA VAL A 24 -13.73 19.32 5.53
C VAL A 24 -13.61 19.11 4.03
N THR A 25 -14.68 19.43 3.30
CA THR A 25 -14.67 19.36 1.84
C THR A 25 -13.88 20.52 1.26
N VAL A 26 -12.77 20.23 0.62
CA VAL A 26 -11.90 21.21 -0.06
C VAL A 26 -11.96 21.13 -1.58
N LEU A 27 -12.56 20.08 -2.13
CA LEU A 27 -12.81 19.93 -3.56
C LEU A 27 -14.21 19.35 -3.80
N SER A 28 -15.06 20.11 -4.51
CA SER A 28 -16.41 19.66 -4.85
C SER A 28 -16.44 18.68 -6.02
N ASN A 29 -17.45 17.82 -6.05
CA ASN A 29 -17.70 16.91 -7.16
C ASN A 29 -17.88 17.66 -8.50
N LYS A 30 -18.43 18.88 -8.45
CA LYS A 30 -18.56 19.72 -9.64
C LYS A 30 -17.20 20.02 -10.28
N VAL A 31 -16.21 20.45 -9.50
CA VAL A 31 -14.86 20.75 -10.00
C VAL A 31 -14.13 19.47 -10.41
N TRP A 32 -14.32 18.40 -9.65
CA TRP A 32 -13.78 17.08 -10.00
C TRP A 32 -14.27 16.63 -11.40
N THR A 33 -15.58 16.61 -11.59
CA THR A 33 -16.19 16.16 -12.87
C THR A 33 -15.81 17.08 -14.04
N GLU A 34 -15.67 18.39 -13.79
CA GLU A 34 -15.24 19.33 -14.81
C GLU A 34 -13.83 19.02 -15.36
N VAL A 35 -12.92 18.53 -14.49
CA VAL A 35 -11.52 18.25 -14.87
C VAL A 35 -11.33 16.82 -15.36
N TYR A 36 -11.91 15.83 -14.68
CA TYR A 36 -11.64 14.41 -14.91
C TYR A 36 -12.79 13.66 -15.56
N GLY A 37 -13.96 14.32 -15.75
CA GLY A 37 -15.14 13.71 -16.35
C GLY A 37 -15.70 12.55 -15.50
N ASP A 38 -16.31 11.59 -16.18
CA ASP A 38 -16.78 10.35 -15.57
C ASP A 38 -15.68 9.29 -15.61
N HIS A 39 -14.75 9.38 -14.63
CA HIS A 39 -13.64 8.46 -14.55
C HIS A 39 -14.10 7.07 -14.08
N LYS A 40 -13.93 6.07 -14.92
CA LYS A 40 -14.27 4.68 -14.65
C LYS A 40 -13.11 3.96 -13.94
N HIS A 41 -13.01 4.12 -12.62
CA HIS A 41 -11.91 3.57 -11.80
C HIS A 41 -11.75 2.05 -11.87
N LYS A 42 -12.78 1.31 -12.29
CA LYS A 42 -12.70 -0.16 -12.48
C LYS A 42 -12.04 -0.57 -13.80
N GLU A 43 -12.09 0.31 -14.78
CA GLU A 43 -11.63 0.05 -16.15
C GLU A 43 -10.29 0.73 -16.44
N ASN A 44 -10.10 1.95 -15.95
CA ASN A 44 -8.98 2.81 -16.33
C ASN A 44 -8.11 3.21 -15.15
N PHE A 45 -6.80 3.34 -15.39
CA PHE A 45 -5.88 3.97 -14.45
C PHE A 45 -6.18 5.47 -14.36
N PHE A 46 -6.11 6.00 -13.13
CA PHE A 46 -6.30 7.43 -12.91
C PHE A 46 -5.06 8.20 -13.38
N SER A 47 -5.29 9.20 -14.21
CA SER A 47 -4.26 10.16 -14.65
C SER A 47 -4.59 11.54 -14.10
N TYR A 48 -3.60 12.25 -13.60
CA TYR A 48 -3.74 13.56 -12.96
C TYR A 48 -2.57 14.48 -13.32
N ASP A 49 -2.82 15.80 -13.19
CA ASP A 49 -1.79 16.82 -13.28
C ASP A 49 -1.89 17.73 -12.05
N ILE A 50 -0.80 17.84 -11.30
CA ILE A 50 -0.74 18.70 -10.10
C ILE A 50 -0.93 20.19 -10.40
N GLU A 51 -0.84 20.58 -11.67
CA GLU A 51 -1.07 21.94 -12.18
C GLU A 51 -2.49 22.17 -12.69
N ASP A 52 -3.34 21.15 -12.66
CA ASP A 52 -4.72 21.29 -13.13
C ASP A 52 -5.60 22.13 -12.19
N LYS A 53 -6.82 22.44 -12.66
CA LYS A 53 -7.80 23.24 -11.90
C LYS A 53 -8.23 22.55 -10.60
N ALA A 54 -8.35 21.21 -10.59
CA ALA A 54 -8.80 20.49 -9.42
C ALA A 54 -7.75 20.56 -8.30
N TYR A 55 -6.47 20.31 -8.61
CA TYR A 55 -5.37 20.45 -7.66
C TYR A 55 -5.22 21.89 -7.15
N LYS A 56 -5.26 22.89 -8.03
CA LYS A 56 -5.18 24.30 -7.62
C LYS A 56 -6.33 24.72 -6.71
N THR A 57 -7.54 24.25 -6.99
CA THR A 57 -8.70 24.49 -6.13
C THR A 57 -8.53 23.79 -4.76
N PHE A 58 -8.07 22.54 -4.78
CA PHE A 58 -7.78 21.78 -3.57
C PHE A 58 -6.74 22.50 -2.70
N TYR A 59 -5.63 22.96 -3.28
CA TYR A 59 -4.57 23.68 -2.55
C TYR A 59 -5.12 24.95 -1.89
N LYS A 60 -5.80 25.80 -2.67
CA LYS A 60 -6.34 27.06 -2.16
C LYS A 60 -7.28 26.81 -0.97
N ASN A 61 -8.26 25.95 -1.15
CA ASN A 61 -9.27 25.71 -0.13
C ASN A 61 -8.67 25.02 1.10
N ALA A 62 -7.78 24.03 0.93
CA ALA A 62 -7.14 23.36 2.04
C ALA A 62 -6.27 24.31 2.87
N ILE A 63 -5.54 25.23 2.24
CA ILE A 63 -4.74 26.22 2.94
C ILE A 63 -5.63 27.14 3.80
N GLU A 64 -6.74 27.62 3.25
CA GLU A 64 -7.67 28.48 3.98
C GLU A 64 -8.34 27.72 5.15
N GLU A 65 -8.86 26.52 4.92
CA GLU A 65 -9.56 25.72 5.92
C GLU A 65 -8.65 25.21 7.05
N ILE A 66 -7.41 24.87 6.76
CA ILE A 66 -6.40 24.52 7.77
C ILE A 66 -6.07 25.75 8.64
N LYS A 67 -5.94 26.93 8.03
CA LYS A 67 -5.65 28.16 8.75
C LYS A 67 -6.68 28.47 9.86
N GLU A 68 -7.95 28.20 9.59
CA GLU A 68 -9.06 28.43 10.53
C GLU A 68 -9.08 27.43 11.69
N ARG A 69 -8.48 26.23 11.55
CA ARG A 69 -8.59 25.11 12.50
C ARG A 69 -7.29 24.76 13.22
N LYS A 70 -6.14 25.09 12.63
CA LYS A 70 -4.82 24.70 13.18
C LYS A 70 -4.54 25.33 14.52
N LYS A 71 -3.83 24.59 15.37
CA LYS A 71 -3.18 25.08 16.58
C LYS A 71 -1.67 24.92 16.45
N LYS A 72 -0.92 25.69 17.21
CA LYS A 72 0.55 25.61 17.24
C LYS A 72 0.98 24.20 17.63
N ASN A 73 1.91 23.64 16.86
CA ASN A 73 2.45 22.29 17.02
C ASN A 73 1.43 21.16 16.77
N ASP A 74 0.32 21.42 16.06
CA ASP A 74 -0.48 20.37 15.46
C ASP A 74 0.30 19.68 14.34
N PHE A 75 -0.06 18.45 14.04
CA PHE A 75 0.50 17.71 12.92
C PHE A 75 -0.27 17.98 11.63
N ILE A 76 0.47 18.12 10.51
CA ILE A 76 -0.08 18.03 9.17
C ILE A 76 0.54 16.80 8.49
N LEU A 77 -0.32 15.91 7.98
CA LEU A 77 0.09 14.63 7.42
C LEU A 77 -0.20 14.61 5.92
N PRO A 78 0.76 15.04 5.08
CA PRO A 78 0.61 14.99 3.64
C PRO A 78 0.74 13.55 3.14
N PHE A 79 -0.31 13.03 2.54
CA PHE A 79 -0.22 11.87 1.68
C PHE A 79 0.06 12.34 0.26
N TRP A 80 0.91 11.63 -0.49
CA TRP A 80 1.22 11.96 -1.89
C TRP A 80 2.41 12.92 -2.12
N GLY A 81 3.32 13.05 -1.18
CA GLY A 81 4.62 13.71 -1.37
C GLY A 81 4.52 15.12 -1.93
N TYR A 82 5.18 15.37 -3.08
CA TYR A 82 5.20 16.69 -3.72
C TYR A 82 3.81 17.19 -4.15
N GLY A 83 2.85 16.29 -4.39
CA GLY A 83 1.51 16.66 -4.81
C GLY A 83 0.73 17.53 -3.82
N VAL A 84 1.12 17.57 -2.54
CA VAL A 84 0.47 18.39 -1.49
C VAL A 84 1.43 19.35 -0.80
N LYS A 85 2.65 19.47 -1.33
CA LYS A 85 3.68 20.38 -0.80
C LYS A 85 3.21 21.82 -0.59
N PRO A 86 2.48 22.47 -1.53
CA PRO A 86 2.04 23.86 -1.35
C PRO A 86 1.20 24.08 -0.08
N ILE A 87 0.39 23.11 0.30
CA ILE A 87 -0.44 23.18 1.52
C ILE A 87 0.45 23.19 2.76
N CYS A 88 1.40 22.27 2.82
CA CYS A 88 2.29 22.15 3.97
C CYS A 88 3.24 23.34 4.12
N GLU A 89 3.78 23.85 3.01
CA GLU A 89 4.64 25.02 3.00
C GLU A 89 3.94 26.27 3.55
N ALA A 90 2.61 26.39 3.34
CA ALA A 90 1.81 27.48 3.89
C ALA A 90 1.64 27.42 5.42
N HIS A 91 1.92 26.28 6.05
CA HIS A 91 1.66 26.06 7.48
C HIS A 91 2.88 25.57 8.29
N LYS A 92 4.03 25.33 7.65
CA LYS A 92 5.22 24.72 8.28
C LYS A 92 5.79 25.48 9.48
N GLU A 93 5.52 26.79 9.61
CA GLU A 93 5.99 27.59 10.74
C GLU A 93 5.21 27.31 12.04
N ASP A 94 3.98 26.83 11.91
CA ASP A 94 3.08 26.60 13.04
C ASP A 94 2.81 25.10 13.28
N MET A 95 2.95 24.28 12.26
CA MET A 95 2.57 22.86 12.28
C MET A 95 3.77 21.95 12.03
N ILE A 96 3.72 20.77 12.62
CA ILE A 96 4.73 19.74 12.43
C ILE A 96 4.35 18.91 11.19
N VAL A 97 5.18 18.96 10.15
CA VAL A 97 4.91 18.22 8.91
C VAL A 97 5.56 16.85 8.95
N VAL A 98 4.75 15.82 8.90
CA VAL A 98 5.17 14.41 8.82
C VAL A 98 4.56 13.75 7.60
N GLU A 99 5.35 13.22 6.69
CA GLU A 99 4.88 12.47 5.53
C GLU A 99 4.75 10.98 5.87
N PRO A 100 3.51 10.46 6.02
CA PRO A 100 3.28 9.07 6.36
C PRO A 100 3.14 8.20 5.10
N GLY A 101 3.41 6.89 5.23
CA GLY A 101 3.10 5.89 4.22
C GLY A 101 3.83 6.11 2.89
N ILE A 102 5.14 6.43 2.94
CA ILE A 102 5.92 6.62 1.72
C ILE A 102 6.18 5.27 1.06
N GLY A 103 5.44 5.01 -0.04
CA GLY A 103 5.53 3.83 -0.88
C GLY A 103 5.59 4.17 -2.38
N TYR A 104 5.96 5.40 -2.74
CA TYR A 104 5.96 5.93 -4.10
C TYR A 104 7.30 6.57 -4.46
N GLY A 105 7.64 6.55 -5.76
CA GLY A 105 8.95 6.97 -6.26
C GLY A 105 9.10 8.46 -6.56
N SER A 106 8.09 9.30 -6.28
CA SER A 106 8.10 10.73 -6.66
C SER A 106 8.99 11.64 -5.81
N GLY A 107 9.66 11.09 -4.81
CA GLY A 107 10.48 11.86 -3.88
C GLY A 107 9.70 12.40 -2.68
N SER A 108 10.42 12.74 -1.63
CA SER A 108 9.91 13.41 -0.43
C SER A 108 10.74 14.64 -0.12
N TRP A 109 10.07 15.66 0.34
CA TRP A 109 10.68 16.94 0.75
C TRP A 109 10.57 17.14 2.26
N CYS A 110 9.76 16.31 2.95
CA CYS A 110 9.51 16.44 4.38
C CYS A 110 10.75 16.09 5.22
N GLN A 111 10.90 16.78 6.34
CA GLN A 111 11.93 16.48 7.33
C GLN A 111 11.65 15.18 8.08
N PHE A 112 10.38 14.94 8.43
CA PHE A 112 9.94 13.73 9.13
C PHE A 112 9.22 12.83 8.17
N ARG A 113 9.72 11.59 7.99
CA ARG A 113 9.27 10.67 6.96
C ARG A 113 9.01 9.29 7.53
N VAL A 114 7.88 8.69 7.14
CA VAL A 114 7.52 7.33 7.49
C VAL A 114 7.40 6.51 6.22
N PHE A 115 8.24 5.50 6.08
CA PHE A 115 8.28 4.60 4.93
C PHE A 115 7.51 3.32 5.21
N GLU A 116 6.93 2.71 4.17
CA GLU A 116 6.15 1.47 4.28
C GLU A 116 7.02 0.24 4.52
N SER A 117 8.30 0.27 4.10
CA SER A 117 9.27 -0.82 4.26
C SER A 117 10.71 -0.29 4.26
N TYR A 118 11.64 -1.09 4.76
CA TYR A 118 13.07 -0.80 4.61
C TYR A 118 13.51 -0.82 3.15
N ALA A 119 12.91 -1.69 2.34
CA ALA A 119 13.21 -1.77 0.91
C ALA A 119 12.97 -0.42 0.22
N ILE A 120 11.81 0.20 0.42
CA ILE A 120 11.52 1.51 -0.21
C ILE A 120 12.33 2.63 0.45
N MET A 121 12.56 2.61 1.76
CA MET A 121 13.40 3.58 2.44
C MET A 121 14.82 3.58 1.87
N HIS A 122 15.44 2.41 1.71
CA HIS A 122 16.79 2.29 1.17
C HIS A 122 16.87 2.65 -0.31
N ALA A 123 15.85 2.28 -1.11
CA ALA A 123 15.74 2.70 -2.50
C ALA A 123 15.64 4.23 -2.60
N PHE A 124 14.87 4.85 -1.74
CA PHE A 124 14.68 6.28 -1.67
C PHE A 124 15.99 7.02 -1.35
N ILE A 125 16.73 6.52 -0.35
CA ILE A 125 18.07 7.03 0.00
C ILE A 125 19.05 6.86 -1.17
N GLY A 126 18.99 5.73 -1.86
CA GLY A 126 19.87 5.43 -3.01
C GLY A 126 19.58 6.27 -4.26
N LEU A 127 18.37 6.78 -4.42
CA LEU A 127 17.99 7.67 -5.53
C LEU A 127 18.43 9.11 -5.33
N ASP A 128 18.81 9.49 -4.11
CA ASP A 128 19.39 10.82 -3.87
C ASP A 128 20.73 10.95 -4.63
N LYS A 129 20.76 11.81 -5.64
CA LYS A 129 21.77 11.90 -6.73
C LYS A 129 23.20 12.22 -6.30
N VAL A 130 23.49 12.22 -5.02
CA VAL A 130 24.79 12.60 -4.50
C VAL A 130 25.56 11.39 -3.99
N LYS A 131 26.38 10.81 -4.88
CA LYS A 131 27.50 9.90 -4.54
C LYS A 131 27.16 8.81 -3.52
N PHE A 132 27.15 7.58 -3.90
CA PHE A 132 27.19 6.31 -3.17
C PHE A 132 26.62 6.24 -1.70
N ALA A 133 26.47 7.36 -1.02
CA ALA A 133 25.85 7.49 0.30
C ALA A 133 24.78 8.58 0.26
N GLY A 134 23.54 8.22 -0.07
CA GLY A 134 22.38 9.11 0.08
C GLY A 134 22.23 9.57 1.53
N LYS A 135 21.61 10.73 1.72
CA LYS A 135 21.35 11.24 3.08
C LYS A 135 20.07 10.64 3.63
N ILE A 136 20.14 10.14 4.84
CA ILE A 136 18.99 9.78 5.67
C ILE A 136 18.73 10.95 6.65
N ASN A 137 17.47 11.22 6.93
CA ASN A 137 17.11 12.08 8.04
C ASN A 137 17.10 11.24 9.33
N TRP A 138 17.57 11.83 10.43
CA TRP A 138 17.68 11.11 11.71
C TRP A 138 16.39 10.49 12.23
N TYR A 139 15.26 11.06 11.84
CA TYR A 139 13.93 10.64 12.26
C TYR A 139 13.14 9.89 11.18
N ASP A 140 13.81 9.45 10.14
CA ASP A 140 13.24 8.53 9.17
C ASP A 140 12.94 7.19 9.86
N VAL A 141 11.75 6.66 9.64
CA VAL A 141 11.29 5.44 10.26
C VAL A 141 10.53 4.56 9.27
N VAL A 142 10.55 3.27 9.50
CA VAL A 142 9.68 2.32 8.82
C VAL A 142 8.51 1.98 9.73
N ILE A 143 7.30 2.32 9.31
CA ILE A 143 6.05 1.85 9.91
C ILE A 143 5.22 1.28 8.77
N PRO A 144 4.89 -0.01 8.79
CA PRO A 144 4.24 -0.69 7.69
C PRO A 144 2.81 -0.21 7.47
N ASN A 145 2.22 -0.57 6.33
CA ASN A 145 0.80 -0.43 6.11
C ASN A 145 -0.01 -1.28 7.09
N TYR A 146 -1.27 -0.93 7.27
CA TYR A 146 -2.16 -1.50 8.27
C TYR A 146 -3.48 -1.93 7.68
N PHE A 147 -4.11 -2.90 8.33
CA PHE A 147 -5.34 -3.53 7.86
C PHE A 147 -6.35 -3.65 8.99
N ASP A 148 -7.63 -3.46 8.68
CA ASP A 148 -8.70 -3.83 9.59
C ASP A 148 -8.91 -5.34 9.52
N LEU A 149 -8.76 -6.02 10.64
CA LEU A 149 -8.90 -7.47 10.70
C LEU A 149 -10.31 -7.95 10.36
N ASN A 150 -11.32 -7.08 10.51
CA ASN A 150 -12.71 -7.39 10.19
C ASN A 150 -13.00 -7.44 8.69
N ASP A 151 -12.10 -6.89 7.86
CA ASP A 151 -12.24 -6.91 6.41
C ASP A 151 -11.83 -8.26 5.80
N PHE A 152 -11.23 -9.18 6.59
CA PHE A 152 -10.61 -10.42 6.09
C PHE A 152 -11.07 -11.67 6.84
N ASP A 153 -11.75 -12.55 6.13
CA ASP A 153 -12.22 -13.83 6.65
C ASP A 153 -11.12 -14.90 6.58
N PHE A 154 -10.75 -15.46 7.72
CA PHE A 154 -9.88 -16.63 7.76
C PHE A 154 -10.60 -17.89 7.28
N CYS A 155 -9.92 -18.71 6.42
CA CYS A 155 -10.47 -19.98 5.95
C CYS A 155 -9.36 -21.02 5.78
N GLU A 156 -9.60 -22.23 6.31
CA GLU A 156 -8.72 -23.39 6.13
C GLU A 156 -9.12 -24.24 4.92
N GLU A 157 -10.36 -24.11 4.44
CA GLU A 157 -10.86 -24.83 3.27
C GLU A 157 -10.45 -24.10 1.99
N LYS A 158 -9.57 -24.71 1.19
CA LYS A 158 -9.04 -24.14 -0.03
C LYS A 158 -9.56 -24.88 -1.26
N LYS A 159 -9.88 -24.13 -2.32
CA LYS A 159 -10.27 -24.65 -3.63
C LYS A 159 -9.03 -24.87 -4.51
N ASP A 160 -9.18 -25.68 -5.56
CA ASP A 160 -8.09 -26.06 -6.45
C ASP A 160 -7.75 -24.96 -7.46
N TYR A 161 -7.24 -23.82 -6.96
CA TYR A 161 -6.68 -22.77 -7.79
C TYR A 161 -5.63 -21.96 -7.04
N MET A 162 -4.75 -21.34 -7.80
CA MET A 162 -3.86 -20.27 -7.35
C MET A 162 -4.43 -18.91 -7.76
N LEU A 163 -4.08 -17.86 -7.03
CA LEU A 163 -4.59 -16.52 -7.27
C LEU A 163 -3.48 -15.55 -7.65
N PHE A 164 -3.72 -14.74 -8.68
CA PHE A 164 -2.99 -13.49 -8.94
C PHE A 164 -3.97 -12.33 -8.75
N LEU A 165 -3.66 -11.41 -7.83
CA LEU A 165 -4.53 -10.30 -7.50
C LEU A 165 -3.77 -8.97 -7.56
N GLY A 166 -4.20 -8.08 -8.45
CA GLY A 166 -3.60 -6.77 -8.67
C GLY A 166 -3.65 -6.34 -10.12
N ARG A 167 -3.02 -5.22 -10.44
CA ARG A 167 -2.93 -4.76 -11.83
C ARG A 167 -2.18 -5.78 -12.68
N VAL A 168 -2.76 -6.12 -13.84
CA VAL A 168 -2.21 -7.12 -14.77
C VAL A 168 -1.33 -6.40 -15.78
N PHE A 169 -0.02 -6.46 -15.58
CA PHE A 169 1.02 -5.97 -16.47
C PHE A 169 2.35 -6.68 -16.19
N ASP A 170 3.30 -6.58 -17.11
CA ASP A 170 4.56 -7.33 -17.04
C ASP A 170 5.36 -7.10 -15.75
N GLY A 171 5.39 -5.87 -15.25
CA GLY A 171 6.09 -5.55 -14.00
C GLY A 171 5.56 -6.28 -12.76
N LYS A 172 4.26 -6.68 -12.75
CA LYS A 172 3.69 -7.54 -11.70
C LYS A 172 3.98 -9.03 -11.90
N GLY A 173 4.62 -9.40 -13.02
CA GLY A 173 5.07 -10.76 -13.27
C GLY A 173 3.95 -11.74 -13.64
N ILE A 174 2.86 -11.26 -14.25
CA ILE A 174 1.72 -12.11 -14.61
C ILE A 174 2.16 -13.32 -15.46
N ASN A 175 3.10 -13.15 -16.39
CA ASN A 175 3.61 -14.22 -17.24
C ASN A 175 4.33 -15.31 -16.43
N ILE A 176 5.01 -14.94 -15.33
CA ILE A 176 5.64 -15.89 -14.40
C ILE A 176 4.56 -16.72 -13.69
N ALA A 177 3.48 -16.08 -13.22
CA ALA A 177 2.38 -16.78 -12.57
C ALA A 177 1.68 -17.76 -13.51
N VAL A 178 1.43 -17.34 -14.76
CA VAL A 178 0.82 -18.19 -15.80
C VAL A 178 1.71 -19.40 -16.11
N ASP A 179 3.01 -19.19 -16.37
CA ASP A 179 3.93 -20.28 -16.70
C ASP A 179 4.11 -21.26 -15.52
N MET A 180 4.25 -20.74 -14.30
CA MET A 180 4.31 -21.57 -13.09
C MET A 180 3.07 -22.48 -12.97
N CYS A 181 1.86 -21.90 -13.02
CA CYS A 181 0.62 -22.65 -12.87
C CYS A 181 0.44 -23.68 -13.99
N ASN A 182 0.82 -23.34 -15.22
CA ASN A 182 0.80 -24.27 -16.34
C ASN A 182 1.73 -25.47 -16.11
N ARG A 183 2.95 -25.27 -15.61
CA ARG A 183 3.92 -26.34 -15.32
C ARG A 183 3.52 -27.27 -14.20
N ILE A 184 2.71 -26.81 -13.26
CA ILE A 184 2.22 -27.65 -12.15
C ILE A 184 0.80 -28.16 -12.37
N GLY A 185 0.14 -27.80 -13.48
CA GLY A 185 -1.19 -28.27 -13.85
C GLY A 185 -2.31 -27.73 -12.96
N VAL A 186 -2.19 -26.48 -12.46
CA VAL A 186 -3.20 -25.88 -11.59
C VAL A 186 -3.84 -24.66 -12.27
N LYS A 187 -5.11 -24.40 -11.98
CA LYS A 187 -5.83 -23.23 -12.47
C LYS A 187 -5.31 -21.97 -11.82
N LEU A 188 -5.11 -20.91 -12.61
CA LEU A 188 -4.81 -19.58 -12.14
C LEU A 188 -6.03 -18.67 -12.30
N LYS A 189 -6.57 -18.18 -11.18
CA LYS A 189 -7.51 -17.07 -11.21
C LYS A 189 -6.76 -15.76 -11.17
N VAL A 190 -7.16 -14.84 -12.03
CA VAL A 190 -6.54 -13.51 -12.15
C VAL A 190 -7.60 -12.45 -11.98
N ALA A 191 -7.41 -11.55 -11.01
CA ALA A 191 -8.33 -10.44 -10.76
C ALA A 191 -7.59 -9.11 -10.67
N GLY A 192 -8.10 -8.10 -11.37
CA GLY A 192 -7.57 -6.74 -11.38
C GLY A 192 -7.71 -6.03 -12.72
N GLN A 193 -7.29 -4.77 -12.75
CA GLN A 193 -7.29 -3.98 -13.98
C GLN A 193 -6.22 -4.50 -14.94
N LEU A 194 -6.59 -4.56 -16.22
CA LEU A 194 -5.68 -4.96 -17.30
C LEU A 194 -4.95 -3.75 -17.85
N ALA A 195 -3.65 -3.89 -18.07
CA ALA A 195 -2.91 -3.00 -18.96
C ALA A 195 -3.31 -3.28 -20.43
N GLU A 196 -2.99 -2.35 -21.33
CA GLU A 196 -3.42 -2.40 -22.73
C GLU A 196 -3.00 -3.71 -23.43
N GLU A 197 -1.79 -4.17 -23.17
CA GLU A 197 -1.25 -5.42 -23.73
C GLU A 197 -2.05 -6.66 -23.33
N TYR A 198 -2.77 -6.63 -22.21
CA TYR A 198 -3.62 -7.70 -21.71
C TYR A 198 -5.13 -7.46 -21.91
N ALA A 199 -5.53 -6.38 -22.56
CA ALA A 199 -6.93 -6.00 -22.74
C ALA A 199 -7.78 -7.12 -23.38
N HIS A 200 -7.18 -7.94 -24.24
CA HIS A 200 -7.82 -9.09 -24.89
C HIS A 200 -8.31 -10.18 -23.92
N TRP A 201 -7.85 -10.18 -22.66
CA TRP A 201 -8.33 -11.13 -21.63
C TRP A 201 -9.78 -10.82 -21.21
N ALA A 202 -10.20 -9.56 -21.32
CA ALA A 202 -11.59 -9.20 -21.07
C ALA A 202 -12.57 -9.86 -22.07
N ASP A 203 -12.09 -10.18 -23.27
CA ASP A 203 -12.86 -10.87 -24.31
C ASP A 203 -12.78 -12.41 -24.20
N GLY A 204 -12.25 -12.96 -23.09
CA GLY A 204 -12.07 -14.39 -22.86
C GLY A 204 -10.88 -15.02 -23.61
N LYS A 205 -9.98 -14.21 -24.19
CA LYS A 205 -8.77 -14.69 -24.88
C LYS A 205 -7.60 -14.85 -23.90
N THR A 206 -7.81 -15.68 -22.87
CA THR A 206 -6.81 -16.01 -21.86
C THR A 206 -6.07 -17.30 -22.21
N PRO A 207 -4.86 -17.55 -21.66
CA PRO A 207 -4.27 -18.90 -21.66
C PRO A 207 -5.22 -19.93 -21.07
N GLU A 208 -5.12 -21.20 -21.48
CA GLU A 208 -6.06 -22.29 -21.12
C GLU A 208 -6.20 -22.49 -19.60
N ASN A 209 -5.10 -22.34 -18.86
CA ASN A 209 -5.07 -22.48 -17.40
C ASN A 209 -5.48 -21.22 -16.64
N VAL A 210 -5.84 -20.11 -17.33
CA VAL A 210 -6.17 -18.81 -16.73
C VAL A 210 -7.66 -18.52 -16.80
N GLU A 211 -8.22 -18.13 -15.66
CA GLU A 211 -9.57 -17.59 -15.53
C GLU A 211 -9.47 -16.12 -15.09
N TYR A 212 -9.76 -15.19 -16.02
CA TYR A 212 -9.80 -13.77 -15.69
C TYR A 212 -11.15 -13.40 -15.06
N MET A 213 -11.11 -12.86 -13.84
CA MET A 213 -12.27 -12.55 -13.02
C MET A 213 -12.75 -11.09 -13.15
N GLY A 214 -12.04 -10.26 -13.90
CA GLY A 214 -12.31 -8.82 -13.93
C GLY A 214 -11.75 -8.08 -12.72
N TYR A 215 -12.30 -6.90 -12.46
CA TYR A 215 -11.97 -6.13 -11.25
C TYR A 215 -12.73 -6.70 -10.06
N ALA A 216 -12.00 -7.16 -9.05
CA ALA A 216 -12.59 -7.67 -7.82
C ALA A 216 -12.74 -6.55 -6.78
N GLY A 217 -13.97 -6.30 -6.33
CA GLY A 217 -14.27 -5.44 -5.19
C GLY A 217 -13.87 -6.09 -3.86
N VAL A 218 -14.10 -5.41 -2.74
CA VAL A 218 -13.63 -5.84 -1.40
C VAL A 218 -14.11 -7.24 -1.04
N GLU A 219 -15.41 -7.51 -1.17
CA GLU A 219 -16.00 -8.82 -0.84
C GLU A 219 -15.48 -9.94 -1.74
N GLU A 220 -15.39 -9.68 -3.05
CA GLU A 220 -14.91 -10.66 -4.00
C GLU A 220 -13.41 -10.94 -3.83
N ARG A 221 -12.60 -9.91 -3.56
CA ARG A 221 -11.19 -10.07 -3.21
C ARG A 221 -11.00 -10.97 -2.00
N ASN A 222 -11.75 -10.69 -0.92
CA ASN A 222 -11.71 -11.49 0.30
C ASN A 222 -12.06 -12.96 0.00
N LYS A 223 -13.15 -13.20 -0.76
CA LYS A 223 -13.54 -14.54 -1.18
C LYS A 223 -12.46 -15.24 -2.01
N LEU A 224 -11.90 -14.56 -3.02
CA LEU A 224 -10.86 -15.13 -3.88
C LEU A 224 -9.60 -15.47 -3.07
N MET A 225 -9.18 -14.61 -2.14
CA MET A 225 -8.02 -14.86 -1.31
C MET A 225 -8.23 -16.00 -0.33
N ARG A 226 -9.33 -16.01 0.42
CA ARG A 226 -9.58 -17.04 1.44
C ARG A 226 -9.72 -18.46 0.88
N GLU A 227 -10.18 -18.60 -0.37
CA GLU A 227 -10.39 -19.88 -1.03
C GLU A 227 -9.18 -20.38 -1.84
N ALA A 228 -8.18 -19.54 -2.12
CA ALA A 228 -7.01 -19.92 -2.93
C ALA A 228 -6.02 -20.82 -2.16
N LYS A 229 -5.36 -21.77 -2.85
CA LYS A 229 -4.24 -22.56 -2.31
C LYS A 229 -3.03 -21.69 -1.96
N ALA A 230 -2.76 -20.68 -2.79
CA ALA A 230 -1.77 -19.64 -2.55
C ALA A 230 -2.06 -18.43 -3.43
N ILE A 231 -1.55 -17.26 -3.02
CA ILE A 231 -1.45 -16.09 -3.88
C ILE A 231 -0.04 -16.02 -4.48
N ILE A 232 0.06 -15.59 -5.76
CA ILE A 232 1.33 -15.49 -6.47
C ILE A 232 1.61 -14.00 -6.72
N CYS A 233 2.72 -13.53 -6.19
CA CYS A 233 3.19 -12.14 -6.27
C CYS A 233 4.61 -12.07 -6.88
N PRO A 234 4.77 -12.40 -8.17
CA PRO A 234 6.09 -12.55 -8.80
C PRO A 234 6.59 -11.23 -9.40
N SER A 235 6.37 -10.12 -8.70
CA SER A 235 6.73 -8.78 -9.19
C SER A 235 8.21 -8.69 -9.57
N THR A 236 8.48 -8.09 -10.71
CA THR A 236 9.85 -7.82 -11.20
C THR A 236 10.34 -6.44 -10.83
N PHE A 237 9.45 -5.56 -10.33
CA PHE A 237 9.82 -4.27 -9.79
C PHE A 237 9.89 -4.28 -8.25
N LEU A 238 10.49 -3.23 -7.68
CA LEU A 238 10.57 -3.08 -6.23
C LEU A 238 9.20 -2.75 -5.64
N GLU A 239 8.58 -3.73 -5.00
CA GLU A 239 7.33 -3.48 -4.27
C GLU A 239 7.62 -2.70 -2.99
N PRO A 240 6.97 -1.55 -2.79
CA PRO A 240 7.17 -0.75 -1.57
C PRO A 240 6.67 -1.47 -0.32
N PHE A 241 5.52 -2.14 -0.41
CA PHE A 241 4.93 -2.93 0.67
C PHE A 241 4.23 -4.19 0.16
N ALA A 242 3.56 -4.11 -0.98
CA ALA A 242 2.73 -5.18 -1.53
C ALA A 242 1.62 -5.61 -0.55
N GLY A 243 0.69 -4.72 -0.22
CA GLY A 243 -0.40 -4.97 0.74
C GLY A 243 -1.15 -6.27 0.52
N VAL A 244 -1.30 -6.69 -0.74
CA VAL A 244 -1.96 -7.94 -1.13
C VAL A 244 -1.39 -9.19 -0.45
N GLN A 245 -0.10 -9.21 -0.09
CA GLN A 245 0.49 -10.34 0.63
C GLN A 245 -0.03 -10.43 2.08
N VAL A 246 -0.22 -9.28 2.74
CA VAL A 246 -0.79 -9.25 4.10
C VAL A 246 -2.28 -9.56 4.06
N GLU A 247 -3.01 -9.02 3.09
CA GLU A 247 -4.43 -9.34 2.86
C GLU A 247 -4.63 -10.86 2.70
N ALA A 248 -3.80 -11.51 1.88
CA ALA A 248 -3.84 -12.96 1.72
C ALA A 248 -3.49 -13.72 3.00
N MET A 249 -2.45 -13.27 3.73
CA MET A 249 -2.09 -13.86 5.02
C MET A 249 -3.22 -13.75 6.04
N LEU A 250 -3.92 -12.62 6.09
CA LEU A 250 -5.10 -12.44 6.94
C LEU A 250 -6.23 -13.42 6.58
N CYS A 251 -6.35 -13.81 5.32
CA CYS A 251 -7.27 -14.86 4.88
C CYS A 251 -6.74 -16.29 5.13
N GLY A 252 -5.56 -16.45 5.71
CA GLY A 252 -4.90 -17.75 5.90
C GLY A 252 -4.28 -18.29 4.61
N THR A 253 -3.99 -17.47 3.62
CA THR A 253 -3.50 -17.90 2.31
C THR A 253 -2.01 -17.68 2.18
N PRO A 254 -1.22 -18.73 1.87
CA PRO A 254 0.21 -18.64 1.65
C PRO A 254 0.58 -17.73 0.48
N VAL A 255 1.76 -17.11 0.56
CA VAL A 255 2.28 -16.19 -0.46
C VAL A 255 3.47 -16.79 -1.17
N ILE A 256 3.40 -16.88 -2.50
CA ILE A 256 4.54 -17.20 -3.36
C ILE A 256 5.00 -15.90 -4.01
N SER A 257 6.15 -15.40 -3.64
CA SER A 257 6.61 -14.08 -4.07
C SER A 257 8.01 -14.08 -4.66
N SER A 258 8.38 -13.00 -5.32
CA SER A 258 9.79 -12.69 -5.58
C SER A 258 10.56 -12.51 -4.26
N ASP A 259 11.90 -12.74 -4.28
CA ASP A 259 12.76 -12.59 -3.10
C ASP A 259 13.49 -11.25 -3.08
N TRP A 260 12.72 -10.15 -3.21
CA TRP A 260 13.21 -8.76 -3.08
C TRP A 260 12.10 -7.80 -2.71
N GLY A 261 12.45 -6.54 -2.47
CA GLY A 261 11.51 -5.53 -2.02
C GLY A 261 10.90 -5.89 -0.66
N ALA A 262 9.73 -5.39 -0.40
CA ALA A 262 9.00 -5.66 0.86
C ALA A 262 8.62 -7.13 1.06
N PHE A 263 8.67 -7.97 0.01
CA PHE A 263 8.43 -9.41 0.19
C PHE A 263 9.44 -10.06 1.12
N SER A 264 10.71 -9.62 1.09
CA SER A 264 11.75 -10.15 1.97
C SER A 264 11.55 -9.76 3.46
N GLU A 265 10.75 -8.74 3.73
CA GLU A 265 10.45 -8.25 5.09
C GLU A 265 9.17 -8.86 5.65
N VAL A 266 8.19 -9.14 4.79
CA VAL A 266 6.83 -9.55 5.19
C VAL A 266 6.63 -11.06 5.07
N ASN A 267 7.03 -11.66 3.93
CA ASN A 267 6.86 -13.09 3.66
C ASN A 267 7.98 -13.93 4.30
N ILE A 268 7.63 -14.77 5.27
CA ILE A 268 8.58 -15.61 6.00
C ILE A 268 8.71 -16.96 5.29
N GLU A 269 9.91 -17.24 4.77
CA GLU A 269 10.25 -18.47 4.04
C GLU A 269 9.85 -19.73 4.80
N GLY A 270 9.06 -20.60 4.16
CA GLY A 270 8.61 -21.87 4.71
C GLY A 270 7.57 -21.76 5.84
N LYS A 271 7.20 -20.56 6.27
CA LYS A 271 6.24 -20.31 7.34
C LYS A 271 4.95 -19.66 6.82
N THR A 272 5.07 -18.58 6.05
CA THR A 272 3.91 -17.88 5.49
C THR A 272 3.81 -18.01 3.98
N GLY A 273 4.79 -18.64 3.36
CA GLY A 273 4.91 -18.85 1.94
C GLY A 273 6.34 -19.15 1.52
N TYR A 274 6.65 -18.82 0.28
CA TYR A 274 7.96 -19.06 -0.31
C TYR A 274 8.41 -17.84 -1.12
N ARG A 275 9.72 -17.52 -1.03
CA ARG A 275 10.35 -16.45 -1.80
C ARG A 275 11.22 -17.06 -2.90
N CYS A 276 11.02 -16.61 -4.13
CA CYS A 276 11.51 -17.25 -5.33
C CYS A 276 12.42 -16.31 -6.15
N ARG A 277 13.47 -16.85 -6.77
CA ARG A 277 14.38 -16.13 -7.67
C ARG A 277 14.41 -16.71 -9.07
N THR A 278 14.00 -17.96 -9.22
CA THR A 278 13.99 -18.66 -10.50
C THR A 278 12.63 -19.29 -10.75
N MET A 279 12.34 -19.63 -12.01
CA MET A 279 11.12 -20.38 -12.34
C MET A 279 11.10 -21.75 -11.63
N GLY A 280 12.23 -22.37 -11.42
CA GLY A 280 12.36 -23.60 -10.64
C GLY A 280 11.88 -23.44 -9.19
N ASP A 281 12.22 -22.30 -8.55
CA ASP A 281 11.75 -21.99 -7.19
C ASP A 281 10.24 -21.79 -7.19
N PHE A 282 9.69 -21.01 -8.14
CA PHE A 282 8.25 -20.81 -8.27
C PHE A 282 7.49 -22.12 -8.44
N VAL A 283 7.94 -23.00 -9.31
CA VAL A 283 7.35 -24.33 -9.53
C VAL A 283 7.43 -25.19 -8.26
N SER A 284 8.57 -25.20 -7.59
CA SER A 284 8.74 -25.92 -6.31
C SER A 284 7.81 -25.37 -5.23
N ALA A 285 7.75 -24.06 -5.08
CA ALA A 285 6.87 -23.38 -4.13
C ALA A 285 5.40 -23.69 -4.39
N GLY A 286 4.98 -23.64 -5.67
CA GLY A 286 3.61 -23.98 -6.07
C GLY A 286 3.24 -25.40 -5.68
N ARG A 287 4.08 -26.40 -5.94
CA ARG A 287 3.86 -27.80 -5.52
C ARG A 287 3.75 -27.93 -4.01
N LYS A 288 4.67 -27.31 -3.26
CA LYS A 288 4.63 -27.33 -1.79
C LYS A 288 3.35 -26.73 -1.22
N CYS A 289 2.81 -25.66 -1.83
CA CYS A 289 1.52 -25.09 -1.43
C CYS A 289 0.34 -26.03 -1.74
N LEU A 290 0.38 -26.73 -2.89
CA LEU A 290 -0.62 -27.76 -3.21
C LEU A 290 -0.57 -28.94 -2.23
N ASP A 291 0.62 -29.32 -1.77
CA ASP A 291 0.87 -30.38 -0.77
C ASP A 291 0.59 -29.93 0.67
N LEU A 292 0.02 -28.72 0.87
CA LEU A 292 -0.38 -28.18 2.17
C LEU A 292 0.77 -28.06 3.19
N GLN A 293 2.00 -27.80 2.74
CA GLN A 293 3.17 -27.70 3.61
C GLN A 293 3.19 -26.44 4.49
N ILE A 294 2.37 -25.42 4.14
CA ILE A 294 2.22 -24.20 4.95
C ILE A 294 0.97 -24.31 5.84
N LYS A 295 1.13 -24.01 7.12
CA LYS A 295 0.01 -23.92 8.06
C LYS A 295 -0.71 -22.59 7.90
N TYR A 296 -1.96 -22.62 7.51
CA TYR A 296 -2.76 -21.43 7.23
C TYR A 296 -2.89 -20.48 8.44
N LYS A 297 -2.92 -21.04 9.66
CA LYS A 297 -2.90 -20.25 10.92
C LYS A 297 -1.63 -19.41 11.08
N GLU A 298 -0.48 -19.92 10.62
CA GLU A 298 0.77 -19.14 10.67
C GLU A 298 0.71 -17.93 9.74
N CYS A 299 0.06 -18.07 8.58
CA CYS A 299 -0.21 -16.93 7.71
C CYS A 299 -1.09 -15.90 8.43
N ARG A 300 -2.21 -16.33 9.01
CA ARG A 300 -3.12 -15.45 9.75
C ARG A 300 -2.40 -14.70 10.88
N LEU A 301 -1.66 -15.40 11.73
CA LEU A 301 -0.92 -14.79 12.83
C LEU A 301 0.09 -13.74 12.34
N ARG A 302 0.77 -14.01 11.23
CA ARG A 302 1.68 -13.02 10.62
C ARG A 302 0.92 -11.81 10.08
N GLY A 303 -0.22 -12.01 9.42
CA GLY A 303 -1.06 -10.91 8.93
C GLY A 303 -1.55 -10.00 10.06
N GLU A 304 -1.90 -10.57 11.21
CA GLU A 304 -2.39 -9.83 12.39
C GLU A 304 -1.35 -8.89 13.01
N GLU A 305 -0.06 -9.12 12.79
CA GLU A 305 0.99 -8.17 13.19
C GLU A 305 0.83 -6.80 12.50
N TYR A 306 0.17 -6.76 11.35
CA TYR A 306 -0.12 -5.55 10.58
C TYR A 306 -1.52 -4.98 10.84
N SER A 307 -2.14 -5.33 11.98
CA SER A 307 -3.45 -4.80 12.35
C SER A 307 -3.43 -3.29 12.61
N LEU A 308 -4.57 -2.64 12.39
CA LEU A 308 -4.80 -1.24 12.74
C LEU A 308 -4.33 -0.91 14.16
N GLU A 309 -4.59 -1.80 15.13
CA GLU A 309 -4.23 -1.60 16.52
C GLU A 309 -2.71 -1.57 16.72
N ASN A 310 -2.00 -2.56 16.18
CA ASN A 310 -0.57 -2.69 16.31
C ASN A 310 0.17 -1.54 15.62
N VAL A 311 -0.22 -1.20 14.39
CA VAL A 311 0.46 -0.17 13.60
C VAL A 311 0.11 1.24 14.08
N SER A 312 -1.15 1.51 14.50
CA SER A 312 -1.50 2.82 15.04
C SER A 312 -0.72 3.16 16.31
N SER A 313 -0.38 2.17 17.13
CA SER A 313 0.46 2.37 18.32
C SER A 313 1.90 2.78 17.96
N GLN A 314 2.44 2.29 16.84
CA GLN A 314 3.75 2.69 16.32
C GLN A 314 3.73 4.14 15.84
N TYR A 315 2.69 4.54 15.09
CA TYR A 315 2.50 5.94 14.68
C TYR A 315 2.35 6.88 15.86
N GLU A 316 1.57 6.50 16.87
CA GLU A 316 1.37 7.34 18.07
C GLU A 316 2.70 7.58 18.81
N ARG A 317 3.52 6.54 18.97
CA ARG A 317 4.87 6.66 19.54
C ARG A 317 5.73 7.59 18.72
N TYR A 318 5.78 7.38 17.41
CA TYR A 318 6.56 8.20 16.49
C TYR A 318 6.14 9.68 16.54
N PHE A 319 4.85 9.98 16.58
CA PHE A 319 4.37 11.37 16.69
C PHE A 319 4.79 12.02 18.01
N LYS A 320 4.78 11.27 19.13
CA LYS A 320 5.30 11.76 20.41
C LYS A 320 6.79 12.11 20.30
N ASP A 321 7.57 11.21 19.71
CA ASP A 321 8.99 11.37 19.53
C ASP A 321 9.31 12.59 18.64
N VAL A 322 8.65 12.70 17.50
CA VAL A 322 8.79 13.84 16.58
C VAL A 322 8.41 15.16 17.25
N ARG A 323 7.32 15.18 18.03
CA ARG A 323 6.91 16.38 18.74
C ARG A 323 7.96 16.82 19.77
N ASN A 324 8.51 15.88 20.55
CA ASN A 324 9.54 16.17 21.52
C ASN A 324 10.79 16.75 20.85
N VAL A 325 11.20 16.17 19.73
CA VAL A 325 12.31 16.68 18.93
C VAL A 325 12.03 18.07 18.37
N TYR A 326 10.84 18.32 17.85
CA TYR A 326 10.47 19.58 17.21
C TYR A 326 10.39 20.75 18.20
N VAL A 327 9.88 20.49 19.43
CA VAL A 327 9.74 21.52 20.48
C VAL A 327 10.91 21.57 21.45
N GLY A 328 11.82 20.61 21.42
CA GLY A 328 12.95 20.46 22.30
C GLY A 328 14.29 20.85 21.66
N GLU A 329 15.36 20.19 22.10
CA GLU A 329 16.74 20.42 21.67
C GLU A 329 17.13 19.65 20.40
N GLY A 330 16.16 19.17 19.65
CA GLY A 330 16.37 18.39 18.42
C GLY A 330 17.13 17.08 18.70
N TRP A 331 18.27 16.90 18.04
CA TRP A 331 19.11 15.70 18.20
C TRP A 331 19.54 15.42 19.65
N TYR A 332 19.64 16.45 20.47
CA TYR A 332 20.05 16.34 21.87
C TYR A 332 18.89 16.12 22.85
N THR A 333 17.67 15.98 22.36
CA THR A 333 16.52 15.64 23.22
C THR A 333 16.71 14.26 23.81
N HIS A 334 16.70 14.15 25.12
CA HIS A 334 16.76 12.89 25.87
C HIS A 334 15.35 12.43 26.21
N TYR A 335 15.11 11.12 26.10
CA TYR A 335 13.88 10.48 26.58
C TYR A 335 14.13 9.98 27.99
N GLU A 336 13.29 10.37 28.94
CA GLU A 336 13.21 9.80 30.27
C GLU A 336 12.37 8.53 30.29
#